data_1cac8e75fd481017354804fc565761db
#
_entry.id   1cac8e75fd481017354804fc565761db
#
_cell.length_a   1.000
_cell.length_b   1.000
_cell.length_c   1.000
_cell.angle_alpha   90.00
_cell.angle_beta   90.00
_cell.angle_gamma   90.00
#
_symmetry.space_group_name_H-M   'P 1'
#
loop_
_entity.id
_entity.type
_entity.pdbx_description
1 polymer ?
#
loop_
_entity_poly.entity_id
_entity_poly.type
_entity_poly.pdbx_seq_one_letter_code
_entity_poly.pdbx_strand_id
1 'polypeptide(L)'
;MRWRPVFKKEMRLYFGSPVAYVVFTFFLLISGWFFSQIFLFYSDASMRSFMQPQMGQNLNVVDNVMRPLFTNMSVVLLFFIPMLTMRLFAEEKKAGTMELLLTYPVREGEVLAGKYLAALALYLILLGLTLLYPGLVAYFTRVEWGPILTGYLGLILTGAVFLAVGVLISSLTENQIVAGFGTFGVLLAFWVIGWGAEFAGGNMRTVLQYLSIGDHLEGFTRGLIDTKDLVYYVTGVALALFLTLRSLDSKRWRG
;
A
#
# COMPACT_ATOMS: atom_id res chain seq x y z
N MET A 1 6.35 -26.54 -6.56
CA MET A 1 5.70 -25.22 -6.39
C MET A 1 5.64 -24.54 -7.77
N ARG A 2 4.47 -24.51 -8.38
CA ARG A 2 4.25 -24.05 -9.77
C ARG A 2 3.97 -22.54 -9.90
N TRP A 3 3.88 -21.79 -8.79
CA TRP A 3 3.69 -20.33 -8.79
C TRP A 3 4.94 -19.55 -9.27
N ARG A 4 6.15 -20.13 -9.13
CA ARG A 4 7.42 -19.46 -9.50
C ARG A 4 7.52 -19.05 -10.97
N PRO A 5 7.09 -19.86 -11.97
CA PRO A 5 7.10 -19.43 -13.36
C PRO A 5 6.18 -18.22 -13.59
N VAL A 6 4.99 -18.20 -12.97
CA VAL A 6 4.04 -17.09 -13.07
C VAL A 6 4.68 -15.82 -12.47
N PHE A 7 5.24 -15.92 -11.27
CA PHE A 7 5.97 -14.83 -10.63
C PHE A 7 7.08 -14.25 -11.54
N LYS A 8 7.93 -15.12 -12.10
CA LYS A 8 9.01 -14.67 -12.99
C LYS A 8 8.47 -14.01 -14.27
N LYS A 9 7.37 -14.51 -14.83
CA LYS A 9 6.69 -13.91 -15.98
C LYS A 9 6.22 -12.50 -15.64
N GLU A 10 5.49 -12.33 -14.52
CA GLU A 10 4.97 -11.04 -14.09
C GLU A 10 6.09 -10.04 -13.77
N MET A 11 7.14 -10.47 -13.08
CA MET A 11 8.30 -9.60 -12.83
C MET A 11 8.96 -9.11 -14.14
N ARG A 12 9.10 -10.00 -15.13
CA ARG A 12 9.61 -9.59 -16.45
C ARG A 12 8.68 -8.61 -17.16
N LEU A 13 7.36 -8.79 -17.04
CA LEU A 13 6.37 -7.88 -17.61
C LEU A 13 6.43 -6.50 -16.93
N TYR A 14 6.57 -6.45 -15.60
CA TYR A 14 6.73 -5.18 -14.90
C TYR A 14 7.99 -4.43 -15.31
N PHE A 15 9.15 -5.07 -15.26
CA PHE A 15 10.43 -4.44 -15.62
C PHE A 15 10.64 -4.29 -17.14
N GLY A 16 9.94 -5.06 -17.97
CA GLY A 16 9.91 -4.88 -19.41
C GLY A 16 8.99 -3.77 -19.91
N SER A 17 8.11 -3.26 -19.03
CA SER A 17 7.16 -2.19 -19.34
C SER A 17 7.63 -0.86 -18.75
N PRO A 18 7.47 0.26 -19.44
CA PRO A 18 7.78 1.59 -18.89
C PRO A 18 6.92 1.96 -17.69
N VAL A 19 5.77 1.30 -17.49
CA VAL A 19 4.81 1.62 -16.42
C VAL A 19 5.44 1.51 -15.04
N ALA A 20 6.20 0.46 -14.74
CA ALA A 20 6.85 0.30 -13.44
C ALA A 20 7.85 1.43 -13.15
N TYR A 21 8.64 1.82 -14.14
CA TYR A 21 9.61 2.91 -14.01
C TYR A 21 8.91 4.26 -13.81
N VAL A 22 7.82 4.52 -14.53
CA VAL A 22 7.00 5.73 -14.39
C VAL A 22 6.42 5.77 -12.97
N VAL A 23 5.81 4.68 -12.51
CA VAL A 23 5.23 4.58 -11.15
C VAL A 23 6.31 4.82 -10.09
N PHE A 24 7.48 4.20 -10.21
CA PHE A 24 8.59 4.38 -9.27
C PHE A 24 9.08 5.82 -9.24
N THR A 25 9.31 6.41 -10.42
CA THR A 25 9.80 7.78 -10.53
C THR A 25 8.83 8.78 -9.91
N PHE A 26 7.55 8.72 -10.28
CA PHE A 26 6.56 9.63 -9.74
C PHE A 26 6.31 9.43 -8.25
N PHE A 27 6.25 8.18 -7.77
CA PHE A 27 6.12 7.91 -6.35
C PHE A 27 7.29 8.50 -5.55
N LEU A 28 8.52 8.28 -6.00
CA LEU A 28 9.71 8.80 -5.33
C LEU A 28 9.81 10.32 -5.42
N LEU A 29 9.41 10.93 -6.53
CA LEU A 29 9.35 12.38 -6.66
C LEU A 29 8.34 12.99 -5.70
N ILE A 30 7.12 12.45 -5.63
CA ILE A 30 6.06 12.97 -4.76
C ILE A 30 6.43 12.74 -3.28
N SER A 31 6.87 11.53 -2.92
CA SER A 31 7.28 11.25 -1.54
C SER A 31 8.54 12.03 -1.13
N GLY A 32 9.49 12.23 -2.04
CA GLY A 32 10.67 13.08 -1.84
C GLY A 32 10.32 14.55 -1.67
N TRP A 33 9.34 15.04 -2.43
CA TRP A 33 8.79 16.38 -2.25
C TRP A 33 8.17 16.54 -0.86
N PHE A 34 7.30 15.61 -0.43
CA PHE A 34 6.73 15.65 0.92
C PHE A 34 7.82 15.59 1.99
N PHE A 35 8.78 14.69 1.84
CA PHE A 35 9.91 14.59 2.75
C PHE A 35 10.66 15.92 2.85
N SER A 36 10.99 16.57 1.73
CA SER A 36 11.72 17.83 1.73
C SER A 36 10.95 18.94 2.43
N GLN A 37 9.64 19.09 2.18
CA GLN A 37 8.81 20.11 2.82
C GLN A 37 8.68 19.88 4.33
N ILE A 38 8.44 18.66 4.75
CA ILE A 38 8.32 18.30 6.16
C ILE A 38 9.65 18.51 6.89
N PHE A 39 10.77 18.12 6.27
CA PHE A 39 12.11 18.27 6.84
C PHE A 39 12.52 19.74 6.97
N LEU A 40 12.25 20.58 5.97
CA LEU A 40 12.49 22.01 6.02
C LEU A 40 11.67 22.67 7.14
N PHE A 41 10.38 22.34 7.23
CA PHE A 41 9.51 22.86 8.30
C PHE A 41 10.03 22.46 9.69
N TYR A 42 10.45 21.20 9.85
CA TYR A 42 11.06 20.72 11.10
C TYR A 42 12.36 21.45 11.42
N SER A 43 13.22 21.68 10.44
CA SER A 43 14.48 22.39 10.60
C SER A 43 14.26 23.83 11.08
N ASP A 44 13.32 24.54 10.46
CA ASP A 44 12.94 25.91 10.86
C ASP A 44 12.34 25.95 12.28
N ALA A 45 11.46 25.00 12.60
CA ALA A 45 10.86 24.89 13.93
C ALA A 45 11.94 24.60 15.01
N SER A 46 12.90 23.72 14.69
CA SER A 46 14.03 23.41 15.57
C SER A 46 14.92 24.62 15.82
N MET A 47 15.20 25.41 14.79
CA MET A 47 16.03 26.62 14.90
C MET A 47 15.32 27.69 15.75
N ARG A 48 14.01 27.86 15.57
CA ARG A 48 13.21 28.79 16.40
C ARG A 48 13.14 28.37 17.87
N SER A 49 12.97 27.07 18.13
CA SER A 49 12.96 26.51 19.49
C SER A 49 14.29 26.69 20.21
N PHE A 50 15.42 26.63 19.47
CA PHE A 50 16.74 26.93 20.01
C PHE A 50 16.91 28.39 20.37
N MET A 51 16.35 29.33 19.58
CA MET A 51 16.41 30.78 19.81
C MET A 51 15.46 31.25 20.91
N GLN A 52 14.35 30.53 21.14
CA GLN A 52 13.32 30.85 22.15
C GLN A 52 12.97 29.64 23.00
N PRO A 53 13.81 29.27 24.00
CA PRO A 53 13.64 28.08 24.80
C PRO A 53 12.33 28.04 25.63
N GLN A 54 11.73 29.22 25.87
CA GLN A 54 10.49 29.35 26.62
C GLN A 54 9.22 28.82 25.89
N MET A 55 9.31 28.61 24.56
CA MET A 55 8.26 28.02 23.75
C MET A 55 8.38 26.48 23.63
N GLY A 56 9.18 25.85 24.48
CA GLY A 56 9.53 24.44 24.61
C GLY A 56 8.63 23.43 23.91
N GLN A 57 8.73 23.32 22.57
CA GLN A 57 8.18 22.19 21.85
C GLN A 57 9.22 21.07 21.89
N ASN A 58 8.85 19.94 22.49
CA ASN A 58 9.61 18.70 22.34
C ASN A 58 9.57 18.26 20.86
N LEU A 59 10.53 18.72 20.05
CA LEU A 59 10.64 18.43 18.64
C LEU A 59 11.27 17.04 18.47
N ASN A 60 10.45 15.97 18.55
CA ASN A 60 10.89 14.64 18.19
C ASN A 60 10.85 14.49 16.66
N VAL A 61 11.98 14.09 16.05
CA VAL A 61 12.10 13.89 14.60
C VAL A 61 11.13 12.83 14.10
N VAL A 62 10.89 11.78 14.87
CA VAL A 62 9.96 10.71 14.49
C VAL A 62 8.55 11.26 14.35
N ASP A 63 8.06 12.00 15.34
CA ASP A 63 6.69 12.53 15.34
C ASP A 63 6.49 13.65 14.32
N ASN A 64 7.52 14.49 14.11
CA ASN A 64 7.39 15.67 13.26
C ASN A 64 7.83 15.45 11.82
N VAL A 65 8.64 14.42 11.52
CA VAL A 65 9.12 14.14 10.16
C VAL A 65 8.64 12.78 9.65
N MET A 66 8.94 11.70 10.37
CA MET A 66 8.69 10.35 9.85
C MET A 66 7.22 9.98 9.84
N ARG A 67 6.47 10.31 10.89
CA ARG A 67 5.05 10.01 11.00
C ARG A 67 4.21 10.72 9.93
N PRO A 68 4.31 12.04 9.72
CA PRO A 68 3.62 12.69 8.60
C PRO A 68 4.06 12.15 7.24
N LEU A 69 5.34 11.80 7.08
CA LEU A 69 5.83 11.20 5.84
C LEU A 69 5.12 9.86 5.55
N PHE A 70 5.03 8.95 6.52
CA PHE A 70 4.36 7.66 6.35
C PHE A 70 2.87 7.84 6.01
N THR A 71 2.19 8.77 6.67
CA THR A 71 0.78 9.09 6.37
C THR A 71 0.64 9.60 4.94
N ASN A 72 1.48 10.55 4.50
CA ASN A 72 1.45 11.06 3.13
C ASN A 72 1.79 9.97 2.10
N MET A 73 2.78 9.11 2.37
CA MET A 73 3.11 7.99 1.51
C MET A 73 1.94 7.03 1.35
N SER A 74 1.18 6.73 2.41
CA SER A 74 0.01 5.85 2.34
C SER A 74 -1.12 6.45 1.48
N VAL A 75 -1.32 7.77 1.53
CA VAL A 75 -2.26 8.47 0.64
C VAL A 75 -1.79 8.38 -0.82
N VAL A 76 -0.51 8.58 -1.06
CA VAL A 76 0.06 8.47 -2.42
C VAL A 76 -0.11 7.05 -2.97
N LEU A 77 0.02 6.02 -2.12
CA LEU A 77 -0.20 4.62 -2.52
C LEU A 77 -1.63 4.34 -3.00
N LEU A 78 -2.65 5.10 -2.57
CA LEU A 78 -4.02 4.98 -3.09
C LEU A 78 -4.09 5.16 -4.61
N PHE A 79 -3.21 5.98 -5.18
CA PHE A 79 -3.13 6.22 -6.62
C PHE A 79 -2.23 5.23 -7.34
N PHE A 80 -1.10 4.88 -6.73
CA PHE A 80 -0.08 4.07 -7.41
C PHE A 80 -0.36 2.58 -7.40
N ILE A 81 -0.96 2.05 -6.33
CA ILE A 81 -1.28 0.62 -6.26
C ILE A 81 -2.35 0.21 -7.30
N PRO A 82 -3.44 0.98 -7.54
CA PRO A 82 -4.34 0.69 -8.65
C PRO A 82 -3.64 0.62 -10.01
N MET A 83 -2.65 1.49 -10.28
CA MET A 83 -1.89 1.45 -11.54
C MET A 83 -1.04 0.16 -11.69
N LEU A 84 -0.53 -0.39 -10.58
CA LEU A 84 0.21 -1.64 -10.58
C LEU A 84 -0.69 -2.86 -10.75
N THR A 85 -1.90 -2.82 -10.17
CA THR A 85 -2.78 -4.00 -10.09
C THR A 85 -3.79 -4.09 -11.23
N MET A 86 -4.17 -2.96 -11.86
CA MET A 86 -5.26 -2.91 -12.85
C MET A 86 -5.07 -3.88 -14.02
N ARG A 87 -3.83 -4.18 -14.41
CA ARG A 87 -3.50 -5.02 -15.57
C ARG A 87 -3.34 -6.50 -15.24
N LEU A 88 -3.22 -6.88 -13.96
CA LEU A 88 -2.86 -8.24 -13.55
C LEU A 88 -3.79 -9.34 -14.09
N PHE A 89 -5.09 -9.12 -14.10
CA PHE A 89 -6.09 -10.03 -14.64
C PHE A 89 -6.88 -9.41 -15.79
N ALA A 90 -7.19 -8.10 -15.73
CA ALA A 90 -8.01 -7.46 -16.73
C ALA A 90 -7.36 -7.48 -18.13
N GLU A 91 -6.03 -7.36 -18.23
CA GLU A 91 -5.30 -7.46 -19.49
C GLU A 91 -5.37 -8.86 -20.09
N GLU A 92 -5.16 -9.91 -19.31
CA GLU A 92 -5.24 -11.30 -19.77
C GLU A 92 -6.66 -11.68 -20.20
N LYS A 93 -7.68 -11.17 -19.50
CA LYS A 93 -9.08 -11.36 -19.89
C LYS A 93 -9.38 -10.67 -21.20
N LYS A 94 -9.01 -9.40 -21.35
CA LYS A 94 -9.20 -8.63 -22.58
C LYS A 94 -8.52 -9.28 -23.80
N ALA A 95 -7.35 -9.88 -23.56
CA ALA A 95 -6.56 -10.53 -24.62
C ALA A 95 -7.03 -11.98 -24.92
N GLY A 96 -8.01 -12.52 -24.17
CA GLY A 96 -8.46 -13.93 -24.31
C GLY A 96 -7.41 -14.96 -23.85
N THR A 97 -6.28 -14.51 -23.30
CA THR A 97 -5.18 -15.40 -22.86
C THR A 97 -5.45 -16.06 -21.52
N MET A 98 -6.47 -15.62 -20.82
CA MET A 98 -6.91 -16.24 -19.56
C MET A 98 -7.37 -17.68 -19.75
N GLU A 99 -8.07 -17.97 -20.87
CA GLU A 99 -8.53 -19.33 -21.22
C GLU A 99 -7.34 -20.26 -21.46
N LEU A 100 -6.30 -19.78 -22.19
CA LEU A 100 -5.07 -20.54 -22.42
C LEU A 100 -4.34 -20.84 -21.10
N LEU A 101 -4.40 -19.92 -20.13
CA LEU A 101 -3.78 -20.12 -18.82
C LEU A 101 -4.51 -21.16 -17.99
N LEU A 102 -5.83 -21.28 -18.14
CA LEU A 102 -6.68 -22.27 -17.48
C LEU A 102 -6.59 -23.67 -18.11
N THR A 103 -6.17 -23.81 -19.38
CA THR A 103 -5.91 -25.11 -20.01
C THR A 103 -4.59 -25.74 -19.58
N TYR A 104 -3.68 -24.94 -19.03
CA TYR A 104 -2.44 -25.46 -18.45
C TYR A 104 -2.71 -26.17 -17.12
N PRO A 105 -1.96 -27.23 -16.75
CA PRO A 105 -2.15 -27.98 -15.50
C PRO A 105 -1.61 -27.20 -14.27
N VAL A 106 -2.05 -25.95 -14.11
CA VAL A 106 -1.69 -25.06 -13.00
C VAL A 106 -2.97 -24.74 -12.22
N ARG A 107 -2.89 -24.85 -10.89
CA ARG A 107 -4.03 -24.50 -10.03
C ARG A 107 -4.23 -22.97 -10.00
N GLU A 108 -5.46 -22.52 -9.99
CA GLU A 108 -5.81 -21.08 -9.95
C GLU A 108 -5.16 -20.35 -8.77
N GLY A 109 -5.07 -21.00 -7.61
CA GLY A 109 -4.36 -20.46 -6.46
C GLY A 109 -2.86 -20.25 -6.67
N GLU A 110 -2.22 -21.07 -7.53
CA GLU A 110 -0.79 -20.90 -7.87
C GLU A 110 -0.60 -19.69 -8.81
N VAL A 111 -1.55 -19.47 -9.72
CA VAL A 111 -1.57 -18.29 -10.60
C VAL A 111 -1.78 -17.02 -9.78
N LEU A 112 -2.81 -17.02 -8.93
CA LEU A 112 -3.09 -15.89 -8.04
C LEU A 112 -1.90 -15.56 -7.14
N ALA A 113 -1.33 -16.57 -6.49
CA ALA A 113 -0.15 -16.39 -5.63
C ALA A 113 1.04 -15.82 -6.43
N GLY A 114 1.29 -16.32 -7.65
CA GLY A 114 2.36 -15.82 -8.50
C GLY A 114 2.19 -14.34 -8.86
N LYS A 115 0.98 -13.93 -9.24
CA LYS A 115 0.65 -12.54 -9.60
C LYS A 115 0.69 -11.60 -8.39
N TYR A 116 0.05 -12.00 -7.28
CA TYR A 116 0.03 -11.21 -6.05
C TYR A 116 1.44 -11.01 -5.48
N LEU A 117 2.25 -12.08 -5.40
CA LEU A 117 3.61 -12.00 -4.89
C LEU A 117 4.52 -11.17 -5.80
N ALA A 118 4.31 -11.17 -7.13
CA ALA A 118 5.06 -10.31 -8.03
C ALA A 118 4.74 -8.82 -7.80
N ALA A 119 3.47 -8.47 -7.65
CA ALA A 119 3.05 -7.11 -7.33
C ALA A 119 3.56 -6.68 -5.94
N LEU A 120 3.50 -7.57 -4.95
CA LEU A 120 4.04 -7.33 -3.61
C LEU A 120 5.56 -7.12 -3.63
N ALA A 121 6.31 -7.95 -4.39
CA ALA A 121 7.75 -7.79 -4.53
C ALA A 121 8.11 -6.44 -5.17
N LEU A 122 7.40 -6.03 -6.21
CA LEU A 122 7.58 -4.72 -6.84
C LEU A 122 7.32 -3.58 -5.84
N TYR A 123 6.26 -3.68 -5.07
CA TYR A 123 5.92 -2.73 -4.00
C TYR A 123 7.00 -2.68 -2.91
N LEU A 124 7.52 -3.82 -2.48
CA LEU A 124 8.60 -3.87 -1.49
C LEU A 124 9.89 -3.24 -2.01
N ILE A 125 10.21 -3.40 -3.30
CA ILE A 125 11.34 -2.70 -3.94
C ILE A 125 11.10 -1.18 -3.89
N LEU A 126 9.90 -0.72 -4.22
CA LEU A 126 9.52 0.69 -4.15
C LEU A 126 9.70 1.26 -2.74
N LEU A 127 9.17 0.57 -1.71
CA LEU A 127 9.37 0.96 -0.31
C LEU A 127 10.83 0.90 0.11
N GLY A 128 11.59 -0.08 -0.35
CA GLY A 128 13.02 -0.20 -0.08
C GLY A 128 13.79 1.03 -0.55
N LEU A 129 13.43 1.62 -1.69
CA LEU A 129 14.05 2.85 -2.18
C LEU A 129 13.75 4.07 -1.27
N THR A 130 12.60 4.09 -0.59
CA THR A 130 12.26 5.17 0.35
C THR A 130 13.03 5.11 1.67
N LEU A 131 13.76 4.01 1.96
CA LEU A 131 14.66 3.93 3.11
C LEU A 131 15.79 4.96 3.08
N LEU A 132 16.01 5.59 1.92
CA LEU A 132 16.92 6.73 1.80
C LEU A 132 16.47 7.91 2.69
N TYR A 133 15.17 8.12 2.90
CA TYR A 133 14.66 9.24 3.71
C TYR A 133 15.06 9.13 5.19
N PRO A 134 14.75 8.03 5.91
CA PRO A 134 15.24 7.87 7.27
C PRO A 134 16.76 7.79 7.35
N GLY A 135 17.43 7.26 6.33
CA GLY A 135 18.90 7.27 6.24
C GLY A 135 19.47 8.69 6.20
N LEU A 136 18.87 9.59 5.42
CA LEU A 136 19.24 11.01 5.38
C LEU A 136 19.01 11.69 6.75
N VAL A 137 17.84 11.44 7.37
CA VAL A 137 17.54 12.00 8.71
C VAL A 137 18.54 11.49 9.74
N ALA A 138 18.90 10.21 9.71
CA ALA A 138 19.87 9.60 10.63
C ALA A 138 21.30 10.18 10.49
N TYR A 139 21.63 10.72 9.32
CA TYR A 139 22.91 11.40 9.10
C TYR A 139 22.99 12.74 9.86
N PHE A 140 21.87 13.47 9.96
CA PHE A 140 21.83 14.79 10.57
C PHE A 140 21.49 14.77 12.07
N THR A 141 20.76 13.74 12.54
CA THR A 141 20.30 13.69 13.92
C THR A 141 20.20 12.25 14.44
N ARG A 142 20.14 12.10 15.76
CA ARG A 142 19.89 10.78 16.39
C ARG A 142 18.44 10.40 16.18
N VAL A 143 18.24 9.23 15.60
CA VAL A 143 16.92 8.72 15.23
C VAL A 143 16.61 7.47 16.05
N GLU A 144 15.39 7.39 16.55
CA GLU A 144 14.84 6.17 17.14
C GLU A 144 14.35 5.23 16.05
N TRP A 145 15.06 4.11 15.83
CA TRP A 145 14.75 3.17 14.76
C TRP A 145 13.48 2.36 15.01
N GLY A 146 13.05 2.18 16.28
CA GLY A 146 11.85 1.42 16.62
C GLY A 146 10.61 1.91 15.86
N PRO A 147 10.17 3.17 16.05
CA PRO A 147 9.02 3.73 15.36
C PRO A 147 9.15 3.79 13.84
N ILE A 148 10.38 3.92 13.32
CA ILE A 148 10.61 3.89 11.87
C ILE A 148 10.35 2.51 11.31
N LEU A 149 10.91 1.46 11.92
CA LEU A 149 10.72 0.08 11.47
C LEU A 149 9.26 -0.35 11.57
N THR A 150 8.58 0.02 12.66
CA THR A 150 7.14 -0.24 12.79
C THR A 150 6.32 0.53 11.78
N GLY A 151 6.65 1.79 11.48
CA GLY A 151 6.01 2.58 10.44
C GLY A 151 6.15 1.95 9.05
N TYR A 152 7.34 1.46 8.69
CA TYR A 152 7.54 0.69 7.46
C TYR A 152 6.76 -0.62 7.45
N LEU A 153 6.69 -1.33 8.58
CA LEU A 153 5.85 -2.53 8.72
C LEU A 153 4.38 -2.19 8.47
N GLY A 154 3.89 -1.09 9.05
CA GLY A 154 2.53 -0.59 8.79
C GLY A 154 2.28 -0.30 7.31
N LEU A 155 3.23 0.38 6.63
CA LEU A 155 3.13 0.62 5.17
C LEU A 155 3.12 -0.68 4.37
N ILE A 156 3.97 -1.66 4.72
CA ILE A 156 4.00 -2.98 4.06
C ILE A 156 2.64 -3.66 4.18
N LEU A 157 2.05 -3.67 5.37
CA LEU A 157 0.74 -4.29 5.62
C LEU A 157 -0.39 -3.55 4.89
N THR A 158 -0.40 -2.23 4.96
CA THR A 158 -1.37 -1.39 4.24
C THR A 158 -1.31 -1.65 2.73
N GLY A 159 -0.12 -1.62 2.15
CA GLY A 159 0.07 -1.89 0.73
C GLY A 159 -0.26 -3.33 0.34
N ALA A 160 -0.03 -4.31 1.23
CA ALA A 160 -0.43 -5.70 0.99
C ALA A 160 -1.96 -5.83 0.85
N VAL A 161 -2.74 -5.14 1.69
CA VAL A 161 -4.21 -5.10 1.56
C VAL A 161 -4.61 -4.36 0.28
N PHE A 162 -4.00 -3.21 -0.01
CA PHE A 162 -4.29 -2.44 -1.22
C PHE A 162 -4.05 -3.27 -2.48
N LEU A 163 -2.93 -3.99 -2.55
CA LEU A 163 -2.61 -4.90 -3.64
C LEU A 163 -3.63 -6.05 -3.74
N ALA A 164 -4.03 -6.64 -2.63
CA ALA A 164 -5.01 -7.73 -2.61
C ALA A 164 -6.39 -7.26 -3.13
N VAL A 165 -6.84 -6.08 -2.70
CA VAL A 165 -8.07 -5.45 -3.20
C VAL A 165 -7.94 -5.12 -4.70
N GLY A 166 -6.81 -4.59 -5.13
CA GLY A 166 -6.57 -4.28 -6.55
C GLY A 166 -6.58 -5.53 -7.44
N VAL A 167 -5.98 -6.63 -6.96
CA VAL A 167 -6.03 -7.93 -7.63
C VAL A 167 -7.46 -8.44 -7.73
N LEU A 168 -8.26 -8.32 -6.66
CA LEU A 168 -9.67 -8.68 -6.65
C LEU A 168 -10.44 -7.90 -7.72
N ILE A 169 -10.37 -6.57 -7.71
CA ILE A 169 -11.10 -5.74 -8.66
C ILE A 169 -10.63 -6.02 -10.11
N SER A 170 -9.32 -6.18 -10.35
CA SER A 170 -8.80 -6.58 -11.65
C SER A 170 -9.34 -7.94 -12.12
N SER A 171 -9.66 -8.85 -11.19
CA SER A 171 -10.25 -10.15 -11.52
C SER A 171 -11.73 -10.09 -11.90
N LEU A 172 -12.44 -9.01 -11.57
CA LEU A 172 -13.88 -8.87 -11.83
C LEU A 172 -14.19 -8.24 -13.20
N THR A 173 -13.25 -7.51 -13.82
CA THR A 173 -13.45 -6.79 -15.06
C THR A 173 -12.41 -7.15 -16.13
N GLU A 174 -12.71 -6.88 -17.40
CA GLU A 174 -11.79 -7.00 -18.54
C GLU A 174 -11.20 -5.66 -18.95
N ASN A 175 -11.75 -4.57 -18.40
CA ASN A 175 -11.28 -3.21 -18.71
C ASN A 175 -10.30 -2.74 -17.63
N GLN A 176 -9.05 -2.48 -18.02
CA GLN A 176 -7.99 -2.02 -17.11
C GLN A 176 -8.33 -0.68 -16.44
N ILE A 177 -8.98 0.24 -17.18
CA ILE A 177 -9.37 1.56 -16.64
C ILE A 177 -10.42 1.37 -15.54
N VAL A 178 -11.44 0.54 -15.79
CA VAL A 178 -12.46 0.21 -14.79
C VAL A 178 -11.83 -0.47 -13.57
N ALA A 179 -10.87 -1.39 -13.79
CA ALA A 179 -10.12 -2.01 -12.69
C ALA A 179 -9.36 -0.98 -11.85
N GLY A 180 -8.65 -0.05 -12.49
CA GLY A 180 -7.88 0.99 -11.81
C GLY A 180 -8.75 1.94 -11.01
N PHE A 181 -9.76 2.55 -11.63
CA PHE A 181 -10.69 3.46 -10.95
C PHE A 181 -11.53 2.75 -9.89
N GLY A 182 -11.97 1.52 -10.14
CA GLY A 182 -12.69 0.72 -9.15
C GLY A 182 -11.84 0.43 -7.92
N THR A 183 -10.57 0.05 -8.13
CA THR A 183 -9.62 -0.16 -7.03
C THR A 183 -9.41 1.14 -6.25
N PHE A 184 -9.12 2.23 -6.93
CA PHE A 184 -8.95 3.54 -6.29
C PHE A 184 -10.19 3.95 -5.49
N GLY A 185 -11.40 3.82 -6.06
CA GLY A 185 -12.64 4.17 -5.39
C GLY A 185 -12.88 3.35 -4.11
N VAL A 186 -12.64 2.03 -4.15
CA VAL A 186 -12.79 1.16 -2.98
C VAL A 186 -11.75 1.53 -1.90
N LEU A 187 -10.48 1.69 -2.28
CA LEU A 187 -9.43 2.06 -1.33
C LEU A 187 -9.67 3.44 -0.71
N LEU A 188 -10.08 4.41 -1.53
CA LEU A 188 -10.44 5.75 -1.06
C LEU A 188 -11.63 5.72 -0.09
N ALA A 189 -12.64 4.90 -0.36
CA ALA A 189 -13.77 4.74 0.55
C ALA A 189 -13.31 4.25 1.94
N PHE A 190 -12.45 3.22 2.00
CA PHE A 190 -11.88 2.72 3.27
C PHE A 190 -10.94 3.73 3.95
N TRP A 191 -10.34 4.63 3.18
CA TRP A 191 -9.51 5.71 3.73
C TRP A 191 -10.36 6.83 4.34
N VAL A 192 -11.37 7.31 3.60
CA VAL A 192 -12.22 8.45 4.01
C VAL A 192 -13.19 8.06 5.12
N ILE A 193 -13.53 6.78 5.26
CA ILE A 193 -14.49 6.29 6.26
C ILE A 193 -14.06 6.66 7.70
N GLY A 194 -12.74 6.76 7.95
CA GLY A 194 -12.19 7.21 9.23
C GLY A 194 -12.57 8.65 9.57
N TRP A 195 -12.62 9.54 8.60
CA TRP A 195 -13.08 10.92 8.81
C TRP A 195 -14.55 10.99 9.21
N GLY A 196 -15.38 10.10 8.65
CA GLY A 196 -16.77 9.96 9.04
C GLY A 196 -16.96 9.57 10.51
N ALA A 197 -15.99 8.86 11.09
CA ALA A 197 -16.03 8.45 12.48
C ALA A 197 -15.93 9.64 13.47
N GLU A 198 -15.31 10.75 13.07
CA GLU A 198 -15.22 11.97 13.90
C GLU A 198 -16.59 12.62 14.08
N PHE A 199 -17.47 12.50 13.11
CA PHE A 199 -18.84 13.05 13.14
C PHE A 199 -19.88 12.06 13.65
N ALA A 200 -19.54 10.77 13.75
CA ALA A 200 -20.44 9.73 14.22
C ALA A 200 -20.40 9.57 15.73
N GLY A 201 -21.55 9.32 16.35
CA GLY A 201 -21.67 9.04 17.79
C GLY A 201 -21.82 7.56 18.10
N GLY A 202 -21.53 7.18 19.36
CA GLY A 202 -21.81 5.85 19.90
C GLY A 202 -21.15 4.70 19.12
N ASN A 203 -21.88 3.61 18.92
CA ASN A 203 -21.38 2.38 18.29
C ASN A 203 -20.97 2.58 16.82
N MET A 204 -21.58 3.54 16.12
CA MET A 204 -21.24 3.83 14.72
C MET A 204 -19.79 4.32 14.61
N ARG A 205 -19.35 5.18 15.50
CA ARG A 205 -17.96 5.65 15.56
C ARG A 205 -16.97 4.48 15.63
N THR A 206 -17.22 3.53 16.54
CA THR A 206 -16.35 2.36 16.72
C THR A 206 -16.27 1.50 15.46
N VAL A 207 -17.41 1.28 14.79
CA VAL A 207 -17.45 0.51 13.54
C VAL A 207 -16.68 1.21 12.44
N LEU A 208 -16.87 2.53 12.24
CA LEU A 208 -16.18 3.30 11.20
C LEU A 208 -14.67 3.37 11.46
N GLN A 209 -14.24 3.55 12.70
CA GLN A 209 -12.82 3.50 13.08
C GLN A 209 -12.21 2.14 12.79
N TYR A 210 -12.93 1.05 13.10
CA TYR A 210 -12.44 -0.30 12.83
C TYR A 210 -12.33 -0.61 11.31
N LEU A 211 -13.15 0.02 10.47
CA LEU A 211 -13.06 -0.12 9.02
C LEU A 211 -12.00 0.78 8.39
N SER A 212 -11.55 1.82 9.09
CA SER A 212 -10.59 2.80 8.59
C SER A 212 -9.17 2.21 8.50
N ILE A 213 -8.62 2.20 7.30
CA ILE A 213 -7.23 1.76 7.09
C ILE A 213 -6.25 2.77 7.70
N GLY A 214 -6.59 4.06 7.69
CA GLY A 214 -5.75 5.12 8.26
C GLY A 214 -5.54 4.98 9.76
N ASP A 215 -6.60 4.66 10.50
CA ASP A 215 -6.56 4.51 11.96
C ASP A 215 -5.66 3.34 12.39
N HIS A 216 -5.71 2.22 11.65
CA HIS A 216 -4.83 1.08 11.88
C HIS A 216 -3.36 1.37 11.56
N LEU A 217 -3.07 2.24 10.59
CA LEU A 217 -1.70 2.66 10.27
C LEU A 217 -1.12 3.55 11.35
N GLU A 218 -1.94 4.37 12.02
CA GLU A 218 -1.49 5.36 12.99
C GLU A 218 -0.72 4.73 14.16
N GLY A 219 -1.16 3.58 14.67
CA GLY A 219 -0.47 2.84 15.73
C GLY A 219 0.97 2.48 15.34
N PHE A 220 1.15 1.94 14.14
CA PHE A 220 2.48 1.57 13.62
C PHE A 220 3.40 2.79 13.46
N THR A 221 2.88 3.94 13.02
CA THR A 221 3.69 5.17 12.87
C THR A 221 4.14 5.76 14.21
N ARG A 222 3.45 5.41 15.31
CA ARG A 222 3.83 5.78 16.69
C ARG A 222 4.79 4.78 17.36
N GLY A 223 5.18 3.72 16.67
CA GLY A 223 6.05 2.68 17.23
C GLY A 223 5.30 1.57 17.98
N LEU A 224 3.96 1.52 17.88
CA LEU A 224 3.14 0.52 18.56
C LEU A 224 2.72 -0.57 17.56
N ILE A 225 2.87 -1.83 17.98
CA ILE A 225 2.36 -2.99 17.23
C ILE A 225 1.21 -3.57 18.05
N ASP A 226 -0.01 -3.27 17.64
CA ASP A 226 -1.20 -3.84 18.25
C ASP A 226 -1.66 -5.08 17.47
N THR A 227 -2.00 -6.14 18.20
CA THR A 227 -2.47 -7.41 17.61
C THR A 227 -3.75 -7.20 16.79
N LYS A 228 -4.63 -6.28 17.20
CA LYS A 228 -5.86 -5.96 16.45
C LYS A 228 -5.55 -5.45 15.06
N ASP A 229 -4.52 -4.61 14.91
CA ASP A 229 -4.13 -4.00 13.64
C ASP A 229 -3.51 -5.06 12.71
N LEU A 230 -2.66 -5.95 13.26
CA LEU A 230 -2.14 -7.09 12.51
C LEU A 230 -3.24 -8.02 12.01
N VAL A 231 -4.20 -8.36 12.87
CA VAL A 231 -5.35 -9.22 12.50
C VAL A 231 -6.19 -8.55 11.40
N TYR A 232 -6.42 -7.24 11.50
CA TYR A 232 -7.15 -6.48 10.49
C TYR A 232 -6.49 -6.61 9.11
N TYR A 233 -5.20 -6.32 9.00
CA TYR A 233 -4.47 -6.39 7.73
C TYR A 233 -4.39 -7.82 7.18
N VAL A 234 -4.05 -8.81 8.01
CA VAL A 234 -3.97 -10.22 7.58
C VAL A 234 -5.33 -10.73 7.11
N THR A 235 -6.40 -10.41 7.84
CA THR A 235 -7.77 -10.79 7.47
C THR A 235 -8.20 -10.10 6.18
N GLY A 236 -7.87 -8.82 6.00
CA GLY A 236 -8.14 -8.06 4.77
C GLY A 236 -7.48 -8.68 3.54
N VAL A 237 -6.19 -9.04 3.63
CA VAL A 237 -5.47 -9.73 2.56
C VAL A 237 -6.11 -11.09 2.27
N ALA A 238 -6.34 -11.91 3.31
CA ALA A 238 -6.89 -13.25 3.17
C ALA A 238 -8.30 -13.21 2.52
N LEU A 239 -9.16 -12.29 2.96
CA LEU A 239 -10.50 -12.11 2.41
C LEU A 239 -10.47 -11.71 0.94
N ALA A 240 -9.68 -10.70 0.58
CA ALA A 240 -9.58 -10.23 -0.79
C ALA A 240 -9.03 -11.31 -1.73
N LEU A 241 -7.99 -12.04 -1.33
CA LEU A 241 -7.45 -13.15 -2.11
C LEU A 241 -8.42 -14.33 -2.20
N PHE A 242 -9.15 -14.65 -1.14
CA PHE A 242 -10.20 -15.69 -1.15
C PHE A 242 -11.33 -15.32 -2.13
N LEU A 243 -11.81 -14.08 -2.09
CA LEU A 243 -12.84 -13.60 -3.03
C LEU A 243 -12.32 -13.61 -4.47
N THR A 244 -11.04 -13.30 -4.69
CA THR A 244 -10.41 -13.42 -6.01
C THR A 244 -10.43 -14.85 -6.52
N LEU A 245 -10.06 -15.83 -5.69
CA LEU A 245 -10.15 -17.26 -6.05
C LEU A 245 -11.57 -17.65 -6.44
N ARG A 246 -12.56 -17.27 -5.65
CA ARG A 246 -13.98 -17.55 -5.95
C ARG A 246 -14.46 -16.90 -7.24
N SER A 247 -13.96 -15.69 -7.54
CA SER A 247 -14.24 -15.02 -8.81
C SER A 247 -13.65 -15.79 -10.02
N LEU A 248 -12.45 -16.35 -9.87
CA LEU A 248 -11.80 -17.15 -10.91
C LEU A 248 -12.52 -18.48 -11.11
N ASP A 249 -12.81 -19.23 -10.03
CA ASP A 249 -13.54 -20.50 -10.04
C ASP A 249 -14.91 -20.37 -10.73
N SER A 250 -15.67 -19.29 -10.44
CA SER A 250 -17.03 -19.11 -10.96
C SER A 250 -17.09 -18.99 -12.49
N LYS A 251 -16.03 -18.52 -13.13
CA LYS A 251 -15.96 -18.38 -14.60
C LYS A 251 -15.68 -19.73 -15.30
N ARG A 252 -14.98 -20.64 -14.65
CA ARG A 252 -14.72 -22.00 -15.17
C ARG A 252 -16.00 -22.83 -15.33
N TRP A 253 -17.06 -22.51 -14.57
CA TRP A 253 -18.35 -23.23 -14.62
C TRP A 253 -19.33 -22.62 -15.65
N ARG A 254 -19.02 -21.47 -16.23
CA ARG A 254 -19.89 -20.77 -17.19
C ARG A 254 -19.41 -20.86 -18.64
N GLY A 255 -18.27 -21.44 -18.91
CA GLY A 255 -17.74 -21.77 -20.24
C GLY A 255 -17.71 -23.27 -20.44
#